data_73b5a2464fe677fe134282b496096c47
#
_entry.id   73b5a2464fe677fe134282b496096c47
#
_cell.length_a   1.000
_cell.length_b   1.000
_cell.length_c   1.000
_cell.angle_alpha   90.00
_cell.angle_beta   90.00
_cell.angle_gamma   90.00
#
_symmetry.space_group_name_H-M   'P 1'
#
loop_
_entity.id
_entity.type
_entity.pdbx_description
1 polymer ?
#
loop_
_entity_poly.entity_id
_entity_poly.type
_entity_poly.pdbx_seq_one_letter_code
_entity_poly.pdbx_strand_id
1 'polypeptide(L)'
;GFPHHALDTYLPKLVRAGKRVAICEQLEDPKQTKTLVKRGITELITPGVNISESALASSDNNFLAAIHINRTSVGAAFLDVSTGEFLCAQGEKEDIDKLLTNIAPRELLRMHGTRQFCEENFTHRCPVYEMDDWVYTSDAAEERLMKHFGTSSRKGFGVDRMHEAVIAAGSILHYLDLTQHTEISHITSLG
;
A
#
# COMPACT_ATOMS: atom_id res chain seq x y z
N GLY A 1 -11.09 3.54 -21.04
CA GLY A 1 -11.02 2.12 -20.71
C GLY A 1 -10.62 1.27 -21.90
N PHE A 2 -10.24 0.04 -21.65
CA PHE A 2 -9.88 -0.94 -22.66
C PHE A 2 -10.42 -2.33 -22.27
N PRO A 3 -10.61 -3.24 -23.24
CA PRO A 3 -11.17 -4.55 -22.98
C PRO A 3 -10.27 -5.43 -22.07
N HIS A 4 -10.90 -6.34 -21.33
CA HIS A 4 -10.19 -7.24 -20.41
C HIS A 4 -9.10 -8.08 -21.08
N HIS A 5 -9.32 -8.53 -22.31
CA HIS A 5 -8.32 -9.32 -23.06
C HIS A 5 -7.04 -8.56 -23.39
N ALA A 6 -7.07 -7.22 -23.32
CA ALA A 6 -5.89 -6.38 -23.54
C ALA A 6 -5.16 -6.01 -22.23
N LEU A 7 -5.61 -6.53 -21.09
CA LEU A 7 -5.08 -6.20 -19.77
C LEU A 7 -3.58 -6.46 -19.66
N ASP A 8 -3.14 -7.66 -20.06
CA ASP A 8 -1.71 -8.05 -19.96
C ASP A 8 -0.80 -7.19 -20.84
N THR A 9 -1.33 -6.59 -21.89
CA THR A 9 -0.58 -5.68 -22.77
C THR A 9 -0.43 -4.30 -22.17
N TYR A 10 -1.50 -3.74 -21.60
CA TYR A 10 -1.54 -2.35 -21.17
C TYR A 10 -1.22 -2.15 -19.70
N LEU A 11 -1.53 -3.11 -18.84
CA LEU A 11 -1.34 -2.99 -17.39
C LEU A 11 0.09 -2.63 -17.00
N PRO A 12 1.14 -3.34 -17.49
CA PRO A 12 2.51 -3.01 -17.13
C PRO A 12 2.90 -1.58 -17.51
N LYS A 13 2.45 -1.11 -18.67
CA LYS A 13 2.75 0.23 -19.16
C LYS A 13 2.09 1.31 -18.30
N LEU A 14 0.84 1.11 -17.91
CA LEU A 14 0.09 2.04 -17.09
C LEU A 14 0.67 2.13 -15.68
N VAL A 15 1.00 1.00 -15.09
CA VAL A 15 1.59 0.93 -13.75
C VAL A 15 2.97 1.61 -13.71
N ARG A 16 3.82 1.36 -14.72
CA ARG A 16 5.12 2.04 -14.85
C ARG A 16 4.98 3.54 -15.03
N ALA A 17 3.90 3.98 -15.68
CA ALA A 17 3.56 5.40 -15.82
C ALA A 17 2.93 6.02 -14.57
N GLY A 18 2.88 5.28 -13.46
CA GLY A 18 2.31 5.75 -12.19
C GLY A 18 0.79 5.79 -12.15
N LYS A 19 0.11 5.09 -13.06
CA LYS A 19 -1.35 5.10 -13.16
C LYS A 19 -1.97 4.03 -12.25
N ARG A 20 -3.21 4.30 -11.83
CA ARG A 20 -4.06 3.39 -11.08
C ARG A 20 -5.05 2.77 -12.05
N VAL A 21 -5.22 1.46 -11.99
CA VAL A 21 -6.07 0.72 -12.93
C VAL A 21 -7.15 -0.01 -12.15
N ALA A 22 -8.41 0.30 -12.45
CA ALA A 22 -9.55 -0.40 -11.89
C ALA A 22 -9.92 -1.57 -12.82
N ILE A 23 -9.97 -2.76 -12.24
CA ILE A 23 -10.47 -3.96 -12.93
C ILE A 23 -11.96 -4.06 -12.65
N CYS A 24 -12.76 -4.04 -13.71
CA CYS A 24 -14.21 -4.17 -13.64
C CYS A 24 -14.61 -5.50 -14.25
N GLU A 25 -15.34 -6.31 -13.50
CA GLU A 25 -15.82 -7.61 -13.92
C GLU A 25 -17.35 -7.66 -13.95
N GLN A 26 -17.88 -8.59 -14.74
CA GLN A 26 -19.30 -8.88 -14.73
C GLN A 26 -19.65 -9.65 -13.46
N LEU A 27 -20.61 -9.13 -12.71
CA LEU A 27 -21.05 -9.71 -11.43
C LEU A 27 -22.18 -10.73 -11.60
N GLU A 28 -22.74 -10.82 -12.82
CA GLU A 28 -23.87 -11.70 -13.17
C GLU A 28 -23.57 -12.48 -14.46
N ASP A 29 -24.14 -13.68 -14.56
CA ASP A 29 -24.04 -14.48 -15.79
C ASP A 29 -24.87 -13.83 -16.90
N PRO A 30 -24.26 -13.43 -18.05
CA PRO A 30 -24.99 -12.85 -19.17
C PRO A 30 -26.11 -13.74 -19.73
N LYS A 31 -26.01 -15.07 -19.54
CA LYS A 31 -27.00 -16.03 -20.00
C LYS A 31 -28.26 -16.08 -19.13
N GLN A 32 -28.15 -15.58 -17.90
CA GLN A 32 -29.25 -15.61 -16.92
C GLN A 32 -29.96 -14.28 -16.75
N THR A 33 -29.45 -13.22 -17.37
CA THR A 33 -29.96 -11.85 -17.25
C THR A 33 -30.63 -11.40 -18.54
N LYS A 34 -31.84 -10.89 -18.42
CA LYS A 34 -32.60 -10.29 -19.55
C LYS A 34 -32.33 -8.79 -19.72
N THR A 35 -31.53 -8.21 -18.82
CA THR A 35 -31.14 -6.79 -18.77
C THR A 35 -29.65 -6.63 -18.93
N LEU A 36 -29.16 -5.39 -18.90
CA LEU A 36 -27.72 -5.10 -18.86
C LEU A 36 -27.07 -5.79 -17.65
N VAL A 37 -26.05 -6.59 -17.92
CA VAL A 37 -25.27 -7.28 -16.88
C VAL A 37 -24.64 -6.27 -15.95
N LYS A 38 -24.81 -6.46 -14.62
CA LYS A 38 -24.15 -5.64 -13.62
C LYS A 38 -22.65 -5.85 -13.66
N ARG A 39 -21.92 -4.76 -13.57
CA ARG A 39 -20.45 -4.73 -13.49
C ARG A 39 -20.03 -4.04 -12.22
N GLY A 40 -18.91 -4.45 -11.66
CA GLY A 40 -18.34 -3.82 -10.47
C GLY A 40 -16.83 -3.87 -10.49
N ILE A 41 -16.22 -2.95 -9.76
CA ILE A 41 -14.78 -2.94 -9.55
C ILE A 41 -14.45 -4.05 -8.56
N THR A 42 -13.62 -5.01 -9.01
CA THR A 42 -13.18 -6.15 -8.21
C THR A 42 -11.79 -5.97 -7.66
N GLU A 43 -10.98 -5.10 -8.28
CA GLU A 43 -9.60 -4.86 -7.88
C GLU A 43 -9.13 -3.49 -8.38
N LEU A 44 -8.32 -2.81 -7.58
CA LEU A 44 -7.55 -1.64 -7.98
C LEU A 44 -6.07 -2.02 -8.01
N ILE A 45 -5.44 -1.90 -9.16
CA ILE A 45 -4.00 -2.10 -9.31
C ILE A 45 -3.32 -0.73 -9.32
N THR A 46 -2.34 -0.57 -8.46
CA THR A 46 -1.58 0.67 -8.29
C THR A 46 -0.08 0.37 -8.40
N PRO A 47 0.77 1.39 -8.53
CA PRO A 47 2.22 1.15 -8.65
C PRO A 47 2.83 0.33 -7.49
N GLY A 48 2.34 0.49 -6.28
CA GLY A 48 2.82 -0.24 -5.09
C GLY A 48 2.00 -1.49 -4.76
N VAL A 49 0.81 -1.66 -5.35
CA VAL A 49 -0.06 -2.81 -5.11
C VAL A 49 -0.33 -3.52 -6.43
N ASN A 50 0.61 -4.33 -6.82
CA ASN A 50 0.62 -5.02 -8.10
C ASN A 50 1.19 -6.42 -7.92
N ILE A 51 0.31 -7.43 -8.02
CA ILE A 51 0.66 -8.86 -7.86
C ILE A 51 0.84 -9.54 -9.22
N SER A 52 0.59 -8.84 -10.33
CA SER A 52 0.70 -9.40 -11.66
C SER A 52 2.16 -9.66 -12.05
N GLU A 53 2.50 -10.89 -12.35
CA GLU A 53 3.84 -11.27 -12.84
C GLU A 53 4.23 -10.51 -14.12
N SER A 54 3.25 -10.22 -14.97
CA SER A 54 3.48 -9.47 -16.21
C SER A 54 3.83 -8.00 -15.97
N ALA A 55 3.44 -7.45 -14.83
CA ALA A 55 3.74 -6.07 -14.44
C ALA A 55 4.98 -5.95 -13.57
N LEU A 56 5.43 -7.04 -12.97
CA LEU A 56 6.68 -7.18 -12.22
C LEU A 56 7.76 -7.68 -13.19
N ALA A 57 8.28 -6.81 -14.04
CA ALA A 57 9.19 -7.17 -15.12
C ALA A 57 10.62 -7.53 -14.65
N SER A 58 10.87 -7.55 -13.33
CA SER A 58 12.19 -7.85 -12.77
C SER A 58 12.06 -8.60 -11.46
N SER A 59 13.16 -9.27 -11.05
CA SER A 59 13.31 -9.91 -9.74
C SER A 59 13.45 -8.91 -8.59
N ASP A 60 13.39 -7.60 -8.88
CA ASP A 60 13.50 -6.55 -7.88
C ASP A 60 12.21 -6.42 -7.05
N ASN A 61 12.37 -6.10 -5.77
CA ASN A 61 11.25 -5.81 -4.89
C ASN A 61 10.43 -4.63 -5.40
N ASN A 62 9.11 -4.73 -5.26
CA ASN A 62 8.17 -3.66 -5.58
C ASN A 62 7.49 -3.20 -4.30
N PHE A 63 8.11 -2.22 -3.62
CA PHE A 63 7.63 -1.76 -2.33
C PHE A 63 6.55 -0.67 -2.43
N LEU A 64 5.50 -0.87 -1.65
CA LEU A 64 4.58 0.17 -1.22
C LEU A 64 5.10 0.73 0.10
N ALA A 65 5.30 2.03 0.19
CA ALA A 65 5.72 2.70 1.41
C ALA A 65 4.58 3.51 2.02
N ALA A 66 4.62 3.67 3.32
CA ALA A 66 3.79 4.63 4.05
C ALA A 66 4.65 5.38 5.04
N ILE A 67 4.33 6.63 5.26
CA ILE A 67 4.98 7.46 6.29
C ILE A 67 3.93 8.08 7.20
N HIS A 68 4.30 8.25 8.47
CA HIS A 68 3.55 9.04 9.43
C HIS A 68 4.50 9.99 10.16
N ILE A 69 4.13 11.25 10.21
CA ILE A 69 4.97 12.32 10.70
C ILE A 69 4.42 12.82 12.03
N ASN A 70 5.27 12.81 13.05
CA ASN A 70 5.03 13.47 14.32
C ASN A 70 6.09 14.57 14.52
N ARG A 71 5.88 15.47 15.46
CA ARG A 71 6.75 16.64 15.70
C ARG A 71 8.23 16.31 15.79
N THR A 72 8.58 15.16 16.40
CA THR A 72 9.96 14.78 16.71
C THR A 72 10.44 13.54 15.97
N SER A 73 9.56 12.82 15.30
CA SER A 73 9.92 11.57 14.64
C SER A 73 9.06 11.30 13.41
N VAL A 74 9.60 10.50 12.51
CA VAL A 74 8.91 9.99 11.33
C VAL A 74 8.90 8.47 11.39
N GLY A 75 7.72 7.88 11.27
CA GLY A 75 7.56 6.45 11.09
C GLY A 75 7.40 6.10 9.62
N ALA A 76 7.97 4.99 9.21
CA ALA A 76 7.84 4.45 7.87
C ALA A 76 7.54 2.97 7.90
N ALA A 77 6.77 2.50 6.94
CA ALA A 77 6.53 1.09 6.70
C ALA A 77 6.67 0.80 5.21
N PHE A 78 7.13 -0.39 4.89
CA PHE A 78 7.39 -0.82 3.51
C PHE A 78 6.84 -2.23 3.34
N LEU A 79 6.03 -2.44 2.32
CA LEU A 79 5.46 -3.74 2.02
C LEU A 79 5.70 -4.09 0.56
N ASP A 80 6.25 -5.28 0.33
CA ASP A 80 6.20 -5.94 -0.97
C ASP A 80 5.00 -6.90 -0.95
N VAL A 81 3.92 -6.53 -1.62
CA VAL A 81 2.67 -7.29 -1.61
C VAL A 81 2.85 -8.67 -2.24
N SER A 82 3.76 -8.82 -3.20
CA SER A 82 3.99 -10.10 -3.88
C SER A 82 4.75 -11.11 -3.04
N THR A 83 5.75 -10.66 -2.27
CA THR A 83 6.57 -11.52 -1.42
C THR A 83 6.08 -11.63 0.03
N GLY A 84 5.32 -10.64 0.48
CA GLY A 84 4.89 -10.53 1.87
C GLY A 84 5.93 -9.89 2.79
N GLU A 85 7.07 -9.42 2.26
CA GLU A 85 8.06 -8.72 3.05
C GLU A 85 7.50 -7.39 3.56
N PHE A 86 7.43 -7.26 4.87
CA PHE A 86 6.82 -6.12 5.55
C PHE A 86 7.79 -5.57 6.60
N LEU A 87 8.28 -4.37 6.36
CA LEU A 87 9.32 -3.72 7.15
C LEU A 87 8.80 -2.41 7.75
N CYS A 88 9.34 -2.01 8.90
CA CYS A 88 9.07 -0.69 9.46
C CYS A 88 10.32 -0.08 10.07
N ALA A 89 10.31 1.24 10.16
CA ALA A 89 11.40 2.00 10.75
C ALA A 89 10.85 3.30 11.36
N GLN A 90 11.55 3.80 12.33
CA GLN A 90 11.24 5.09 12.96
C GLN A 90 12.52 5.83 13.28
N GLY A 91 12.55 7.12 13.05
CA GLY A 91 13.70 7.93 13.31
C GLY A 91 13.44 9.39 12.92
N GLU A 92 14.50 10.13 12.74
CA GLU A 92 14.44 11.49 12.26
C GLU A 92 14.16 11.53 10.73
N LYS A 93 13.71 12.66 10.23
CA LYS A 93 13.41 12.84 8.80
C LYS A 93 14.59 12.49 7.89
N GLU A 94 15.81 12.76 8.33
CA GLU A 94 17.02 12.44 7.59
C GLU A 94 17.25 10.92 7.46
N ASP A 95 16.95 10.16 8.51
CA ASP A 95 17.05 8.69 8.50
C ASP A 95 16.01 8.08 7.56
N ILE A 96 14.80 8.59 7.59
CA ILE A 96 13.72 8.12 6.73
C ILE A 96 13.97 8.50 5.26
N ASP A 97 14.54 9.69 5.00
CA ASP A 97 14.94 10.07 3.64
C ASP A 97 15.95 9.08 3.05
N LYS A 98 16.93 8.66 3.83
CA LYS A 98 17.92 7.63 3.40
C LYS A 98 17.24 6.30 3.09
N LEU A 99 16.31 5.87 3.93
CA LEU A 99 15.56 4.63 3.69
C LEU A 99 14.71 4.71 2.43
N LEU A 100 14.00 5.79 2.21
CA LEU A 100 13.19 6.00 1.00
C LEU A 100 14.06 6.00 -0.26
N THR A 101 15.25 6.60 -0.19
CA THR A 101 16.19 6.62 -1.31
C THR A 101 16.73 5.22 -1.59
N ASN A 102 17.10 4.47 -0.56
CA ASN A 102 17.68 3.12 -0.71
C ASN A 102 16.66 2.07 -1.14
N ILE A 103 15.48 2.08 -0.53
CA ILE A 103 14.41 1.12 -0.84
C ILE A 103 13.72 1.48 -2.16
N ALA A 104 13.65 2.77 -2.48
CA ALA A 104 13.02 3.29 -3.69
C ALA A 104 11.62 2.74 -3.94
N PRO A 105 10.65 2.99 -3.03
CA PRO A 105 9.30 2.47 -3.20
C PRO A 105 8.65 2.99 -4.48
N ARG A 106 7.76 2.19 -5.03
CA ARG A 106 7.02 2.51 -6.26
C ARG A 106 5.78 3.36 -6.00
N GLU A 107 5.35 3.42 -4.77
CA GLU A 107 4.22 4.24 -4.32
C GLU A 107 4.40 4.62 -2.86
N LEU A 108 3.93 5.81 -2.49
CA LEU A 108 3.99 6.32 -1.13
C LEU A 108 2.60 6.70 -0.64
N LEU A 109 2.23 6.20 0.53
CA LEU A 109 1.04 6.60 1.27
C LEU A 109 1.40 7.65 2.32
N ARG A 110 0.62 8.70 2.42
CA ARG A 110 0.78 9.72 3.46
C ARG A 110 -0.57 10.28 3.89
N MET A 111 -0.57 10.88 5.06
CA MET A 111 -1.74 11.58 5.57
C MET A 111 -1.98 12.87 4.78
N HIS A 112 -3.24 13.16 4.52
CA HIS A 112 -3.65 14.43 3.92
C HIS A 112 -3.07 15.63 4.69
N GLY A 113 -2.58 16.62 3.96
CA GLY A 113 -1.98 17.82 4.54
C GLY A 113 -0.48 17.75 4.83
N THR A 114 0.20 16.65 4.49
CA THR A 114 1.66 16.47 4.73
C THR A 114 2.52 16.69 3.48
N ARG A 115 1.93 17.13 2.39
CA ARG A 115 2.63 17.30 1.11
C ARG A 115 3.86 18.20 1.21
N GLN A 116 3.72 19.35 1.81
CA GLN A 116 4.82 20.32 1.92
C GLN A 116 6.01 19.73 2.68
N PHE A 117 5.74 19.09 3.83
CA PHE A 117 6.79 18.46 4.62
C PHE A 117 7.54 17.39 3.79
N CYS A 118 6.83 16.56 3.06
CA CYS A 118 7.42 15.51 2.24
C CYS A 118 8.26 16.07 1.10
N GLU A 119 7.78 17.09 0.39
CA GLU A 119 8.51 17.71 -0.71
C GLU A 119 9.78 18.43 -0.23
N GLU A 120 9.76 19.02 0.96
CA GLU A 120 10.91 19.73 1.53
C GLU A 120 11.96 18.79 2.14
N ASN A 121 11.57 17.62 2.64
CA ASN A 121 12.44 16.76 3.44
C ASN A 121 12.83 15.43 2.79
N PHE A 122 12.09 14.99 1.79
CA PHE A 122 12.36 13.71 1.12
C PHE A 122 12.70 13.92 -0.35
N THR A 123 13.76 13.27 -0.80
CA THR A 123 14.27 13.40 -2.17
C THR A 123 13.69 12.40 -3.13
N HIS A 124 13.34 11.19 -2.64
CA HIS A 124 12.73 10.16 -3.48
C HIS A 124 11.36 10.62 -4.01
N ARG A 125 11.14 10.42 -5.31
CA ARG A 125 9.87 10.77 -5.97
C ARG A 125 9.24 9.52 -6.55
N CYS A 126 7.95 9.36 -6.24
CA CYS A 126 7.09 8.29 -6.76
C CYS A 126 5.64 8.75 -6.68
N PRO A 127 4.70 8.05 -7.32
CA PRO A 127 3.27 8.32 -7.15
C PRO A 127 2.88 8.28 -5.68
N VAL A 128 2.04 9.22 -5.27
CA VAL A 128 1.58 9.39 -3.90
C VAL A 128 0.07 9.23 -3.83
N TYR A 129 -0.40 8.56 -2.81
CA TYR A 129 -1.81 8.52 -2.44
C TYR A 129 -1.99 9.03 -1.02
N GLU A 130 -2.84 10.04 -0.86
CA GLU A 130 -3.14 10.64 0.43
C GLU A 130 -4.41 10.05 1.01
N MET A 131 -4.40 9.73 2.30
CA MET A 131 -5.56 9.22 3.02
C MET A 131 -5.92 10.17 4.17
N ASP A 132 -7.15 10.03 4.65
CA ASP A 132 -7.69 10.86 5.73
C ASP A 132 -6.97 10.62 7.06
N ASP A 133 -7.00 11.61 7.93
CA ASP A 133 -6.31 11.60 9.21
C ASP A 133 -6.77 10.47 10.16
N TRP A 134 -8.03 10.04 10.09
CA TRP A 134 -8.53 8.96 10.93
C TRP A 134 -7.86 7.60 10.66
N VAL A 135 -7.28 7.40 9.47
CA VAL A 135 -6.48 6.19 9.15
C VAL A 135 -5.18 6.17 9.95
N TYR A 136 -4.63 7.33 10.23
CA TYR A 136 -3.33 7.52 10.88
C TYR A 136 -3.47 7.75 12.40
N THR A 137 -4.36 7.01 13.02
CA THR A 137 -4.51 6.99 14.48
C THR A 137 -3.92 5.72 15.06
N SER A 138 -3.45 5.80 16.30
CA SER A 138 -2.90 4.65 17.01
C SER A 138 -3.91 3.51 17.12
N ASP A 139 -5.15 3.83 17.50
CA ASP A 139 -6.21 2.84 17.68
C ASP A 139 -6.56 2.11 16.38
N ALA A 140 -6.72 2.84 15.30
CA ALA A 140 -7.00 2.26 13.98
C ALA A 140 -5.86 1.36 13.49
N ALA A 141 -4.62 1.81 13.65
CA ALA A 141 -3.44 1.04 13.27
C ALA A 141 -3.30 -0.25 14.08
N GLU A 142 -3.42 -0.16 15.40
CA GLU A 142 -3.33 -1.33 16.28
C GLU A 142 -4.42 -2.36 16.01
N GLU A 143 -5.66 -1.91 15.83
CA GLU A 143 -6.77 -2.79 15.49
C GLU A 143 -6.50 -3.57 14.20
N ARG A 144 -6.04 -2.91 13.15
CA ARG A 144 -5.73 -3.54 11.86
C ARG A 144 -4.58 -4.54 11.96
N LEU A 145 -3.51 -4.17 12.65
CA LEU A 145 -2.35 -5.04 12.84
C LEU A 145 -2.70 -6.25 13.70
N MET A 146 -3.44 -6.07 14.79
CA MET A 146 -3.91 -7.17 15.63
C MET A 146 -4.84 -8.11 14.88
N LYS A 147 -5.74 -7.59 14.09
CA LYS A 147 -6.66 -8.38 13.27
C LYS A 147 -5.88 -9.21 12.23
N HIS A 148 -4.89 -8.62 11.58
CA HIS A 148 -4.11 -9.30 10.55
C HIS A 148 -3.17 -10.37 11.15
N PHE A 149 -2.40 -10.01 12.18
CA PHE A 149 -1.41 -10.90 12.78
C PHE A 149 -1.99 -11.82 13.86
N GLY A 150 -3.23 -11.63 14.28
CA GLY A 150 -3.87 -12.47 15.28
C GLY A 150 -3.32 -12.31 16.69
N THR A 151 -2.68 -11.19 17.01
CA THR A 151 -2.12 -10.89 18.32
C THR A 151 -2.99 -9.92 19.11
N SER A 152 -2.88 -9.94 20.43
CA SER A 152 -3.67 -9.08 21.32
C SER A 152 -2.93 -7.81 21.76
N SER A 153 -1.68 -7.63 21.37
CA SER A 153 -0.88 -6.46 21.74
C SER A 153 0.21 -6.15 20.71
N ARG A 154 0.69 -4.91 20.73
CA ARG A 154 1.80 -4.45 19.89
C ARG A 154 3.08 -5.27 20.03
N LYS A 155 3.33 -5.80 21.23
CA LYS A 155 4.50 -6.66 21.50
C LYS A 155 4.55 -7.88 20.59
N GLY A 156 3.38 -8.38 20.17
CA GLY A 156 3.29 -9.49 19.25
C GLY A 156 3.78 -9.19 17.83
N PHE A 157 3.95 -7.92 17.47
CA PHE A 157 4.48 -7.52 16.16
C PHE A 157 6.01 -7.31 16.18
N GLY A 158 6.63 -7.20 17.35
CA GLY A 158 8.04 -6.84 17.49
C GLY A 158 8.37 -5.35 17.40
N VAL A 159 7.36 -4.49 17.36
CA VAL A 159 7.51 -3.03 17.13
C VAL A 159 6.83 -2.19 18.22
N ASP A 160 6.75 -2.68 19.43
CA ASP A 160 6.00 -2.08 20.54
C ASP A 160 6.48 -0.68 20.96
N ARG A 161 7.69 -0.26 20.56
CA ARG A 161 8.27 1.07 20.86
C ARG A 161 8.27 2.02 19.67
N MET A 162 7.76 1.58 18.53
CA MET A 162 7.80 2.33 17.26
C MET A 162 6.40 2.84 16.91
N HIS A 163 5.91 3.79 17.67
CA HIS A 163 4.53 4.28 17.58
C HIS A 163 4.16 4.80 16.18
N GLU A 164 4.99 5.67 15.61
CA GLU A 164 4.74 6.24 14.28
C GLU A 164 4.89 5.19 13.16
N ALA A 165 5.81 4.26 13.31
CA ALA A 165 5.98 3.15 12.37
C ALA A 165 4.78 2.21 12.38
N VAL A 166 4.19 1.95 13.55
CA VAL A 166 2.96 1.16 13.69
C VAL A 166 1.80 1.84 12.97
N ILE A 167 1.67 3.14 13.10
CA ILE A 167 0.63 3.92 12.39
C ILE A 167 0.83 3.84 10.87
N ALA A 168 2.06 3.98 10.40
CA ALA A 168 2.39 3.82 8.97
C ALA A 168 2.06 2.40 8.47
N ALA A 169 2.42 1.37 9.21
CA ALA A 169 2.10 -0.01 8.87
C ALA A 169 0.59 -0.27 8.82
N GLY A 170 -0.16 0.26 9.76
CA GLY A 170 -1.63 0.17 9.76
C GLY A 170 -2.26 0.83 8.53
N SER A 171 -1.70 1.94 8.08
CA SER A 171 -2.18 2.62 6.87
C SER A 171 -1.98 1.78 5.60
N ILE A 172 -0.91 1.00 5.53
CA ILE A 172 -0.68 0.05 4.43
C ILE A 172 -1.78 -1.02 4.40
N LEU A 173 -2.09 -1.63 5.54
CA LEU A 173 -3.15 -2.63 5.61
C LEU A 173 -4.52 -2.04 5.22
N HIS A 174 -4.79 -0.82 5.62
CA HIS A 174 -6.00 -0.11 5.19
C HIS A 174 -6.04 0.09 3.67
N TYR A 175 -4.93 0.47 3.07
CA TYR A 175 -4.83 0.65 1.63
C TYR A 175 -5.05 -0.66 0.86
N LEU A 176 -4.59 -1.79 1.39
CA LEU A 176 -4.88 -3.10 0.80
C LEU A 176 -6.38 -3.39 0.79
N ASP A 177 -7.10 -3.03 1.84
CA ASP A 177 -8.57 -3.13 1.86
C ASP A 177 -9.21 -2.22 0.81
N LEU A 178 -8.78 -0.96 0.73
CA LEU A 178 -9.29 0.02 -0.25
C LEU A 178 -9.09 -0.45 -1.69
N THR A 179 -7.99 -1.13 -1.97
CA THR A 179 -7.65 -1.64 -3.30
C THR A 179 -8.15 -3.06 -3.52
N GLN A 180 -8.92 -3.61 -2.58
CA GLN A 180 -9.52 -4.94 -2.62
C GLN A 180 -8.52 -6.10 -2.72
N HIS A 181 -7.36 -5.96 -2.06
CA HIS A 181 -6.36 -7.00 -1.91
C HIS A 181 -6.49 -7.61 -0.50
N THR A 182 -7.41 -8.56 -0.34
CA THR A 182 -7.73 -9.16 0.96
C THR A 182 -7.06 -10.51 1.20
N GLU A 183 -6.51 -11.15 0.17
CA GLU A 183 -5.75 -12.39 0.28
C GLU A 183 -4.29 -12.10 0.64
N ILE A 184 -4.05 -11.80 1.91
CA ILE A 184 -2.75 -11.32 2.42
C ILE A 184 -2.19 -12.21 3.54
N SER A 185 -2.58 -13.49 3.57
CA SER A 185 -2.10 -14.45 4.58
C SER A 185 -0.59 -14.73 4.50
N HIS A 186 0.04 -14.46 3.36
CA HIS A 186 1.49 -14.58 3.16
C HIS A 186 2.30 -13.47 3.87
N ILE A 187 1.65 -12.41 4.34
CA ILE A 187 2.27 -11.38 5.17
C ILE A 187 2.20 -11.86 6.62
N THR A 188 3.28 -12.46 7.10
CA THR A 188 3.29 -13.20 8.37
C THR A 188 3.97 -12.46 9.52
N SER A 189 4.78 -11.45 9.22
CA SER A 189 5.51 -10.69 10.23
C SER A 189 5.75 -9.25 9.78
N LEU A 190 5.99 -8.39 10.76
CA LEU A 190 6.43 -7.02 10.57
C LEU A 190 7.82 -6.87 11.20
N GLY A 191 8.80 -6.55 10.38
CA GLY A 191 10.20 -6.43 10.77
C GLY A 191 10.69 -5.01 11.01
#